data_d3484bae721017f07b1885c2288c0f93
#
_entry.id   d3484bae721017f07b1885c2288c0f93
#
_cell.length_a   1.000
_cell.length_b   1.000
_cell.length_c   1.000
_cell.angle_alpha   90.00
_cell.angle_beta   90.00
_cell.angle_gamma   90.00
#
_symmetry.space_group_name_H-M   'P 1'
#
loop_
_entity.id
_entity.type
_entity.pdbx_description
1 polymer ?
#
loop_
_entity_poly.entity_id
_entity_poly.type
_entity_poly.pdbx_seq_one_letter_code
_entity_poly.pdbx_strand_id
1 'polypeptide(L)'
;DAGADMASVSMHKSGGSLTQSSFLLIGKNMHPGYVRQIINLTQTTSASYLLLSSLDISRRNLALRGKESFQRVAELAEYARTEINRIGGYYAFGNELINQDSIYDFDPTKLSVHTLEIGLAGIEVYDILRRREETA
;
A
#
# COMPACT_ATOMS: atom_id res chain seq x y z
N ASP A 1 5.63 -12.17 2.81
CA ASP A 1 5.32 -13.61 2.86
C ASP A 1 5.52 -14.14 4.30
N ALA A 2 4.69 -13.67 5.23
CA ALA A 2 4.73 -14.09 6.63
C ALA A 2 4.05 -15.47 6.88
N GLY A 3 3.96 -16.32 5.86
CA GLY A 3 3.35 -17.64 5.96
C GLY A 3 1.84 -17.68 5.76
N ALA A 4 1.23 -16.63 5.23
CA ALA A 4 -0.18 -16.62 4.92
C ALA A 4 -0.54 -17.66 3.85
N ASP A 5 -1.63 -18.41 4.04
CA ASP A 5 -2.12 -19.38 3.05
C ASP A 5 -2.75 -18.67 1.84
N MET A 6 -3.38 -17.53 2.05
CA MET A 6 -3.94 -16.69 0.98
C MET A 6 -3.81 -15.20 1.33
N ALA A 7 -3.65 -14.36 0.30
CA ALA A 7 -3.64 -12.91 0.45
C ALA A 7 -4.36 -12.23 -0.72
N SER A 8 -5.28 -11.34 -0.41
CA SER A 8 -5.93 -10.47 -1.41
C SER A 8 -5.14 -9.17 -1.55
N VAL A 9 -4.71 -8.85 -2.76
CA VAL A 9 -3.86 -7.70 -3.06
C VAL A 9 -4.56 -6.76 -4.03
N SER A 10 -4.86 -5.55 -3.56
CA SER A 10 -5.45 -4.48 -4.38
C SER A 10 -4.40 -3.87 -5.32
N MET A 11 -4.20 -4.50 -6.46
CA MET A 11 -3.19 -4.07 -7.43
C MET A 11 -3.43 -2.66 -7.97
N HIS A 12 -4.68 -2.22 -8.02
CA HIS A 12 -5.05 -0.87 -8.43
C HIS A 12 -4.62 0.24 -7.45
N LYS A 13 -4.25 -0.12 -6.19
CA LYS A 13 -3.79 0.88 -5.19
C LYS A 13 -2.27 1.07 -5.21
N SER A 14 -1.52 -0.01 -5.35
CA SER A 14 -0.06 0.04 -5.22
C SER A 14 0.71 -0.70 -6.32
N GLY A 15 0.02 -1.48 -7.15
CA GLY A 15 0.65 -2.28 -8.20
C GLY A 15 0.59 -1.67 -9.60
N GLY A 16 -0.15 -0.56 -9.80
CA GLY A 16 -0.21 0.14 -11.09
C GLY A 16 -1.21 -0.44 -12.09
N SER A 17 -2.16 -1.29 -11.66
CA SER A 17 -3.27 -1.74 -12.52
C SER A 17 -4.45 -0.77 -12.48
N LEU A 18 -5.38 -0.92 -13.41
CA LEU A 18 -6.62 -0.13 -13.44
C LEU A 18 -7.48 -0.43 -12.22
N THR A 19 -8.36 0.53 -11.89
CA THR A 19 -9.29 0.46 -10.74
C THR A 19 -10.13 -0.82 -10.77
N GLN A 20 -10.55 -1.30 -9.61
CA GLN A 20 -11.34 -2.54 -9.42
C GLN A 20 -10.60 -3.84 -9.78
N SER A 21 -9.29 -3.81 -9.97
CA SER A 21 -8.49 -5.00 -10.25
C SER A 21 -7.64 -5.42 -9.05
N SER A 22 -7.60 -6.72 -8.77
CA SER A 22 -6.85 -7.29 -7.65
C SER A 22 -6.32 -8.68 -7.98
N PHE A 23 -5.32 -9.11 -7.23
CA PHE A 23 -4.85 -10.50 -7.22
C PHE A 23 -5.29 -11.21 -5.95
N LEU A 24 -5.61 -12.48 -6.09
CA LEU A 24 -5.62 -13.43 -4.98
C LEU A 24 -4.36 -14.29 -5.08
N LEU A 25 -3.44 -14.05 -4.17
CA LEU A 25 -2.23 -14.86 -4.03
C LEU A 25 -2.56 -16.07 -3.18
N ILE A 26 -2.09 -17.25 -3.60
CA ILE A 26 -2.30 -18.50 -2.88
C ILE A 26 -0.96 -19.16 -2.54
N GLY A 27 -0.82 -19.56 -1.28
CA GLY A 27 0.35 -20.25 -0.76
C GLY A 27 0.45 -21.69 -1.27
N LYS A 28 1.61 -22.29 -1.07
CA LYS A 28 1.93 -23.66 -1.55
C LYS A 28 1.02 -24.74 -0.97
N ASN A 29 0.43 -24.51 0.21
CA ASN A 29 -0.42 -25.47 0.91
C ASN A 29 -1.88 -25.45 0.43
N MET A 30 -2.24 -24.48 -0.41
CA MET A 30 -3.59 -24.34 -0.93
C MET A 30 -3.72 -24.97 -2.32
N HIS A 31 -4.80 -25.74 -2.52
CA HIS A 31 -5.06 -26.36 -3.82
C HIS A 31 -5.70 -25.34 -4.78
N PRO A 32 -5.03 -24.94 -5.88
CA PRO A 32 -5.53 -23.89 -6.78
C PRO A 32 -6.91 -24.19 -7.39
N GLY A 33 -7.23 -25.47 -7.60
CA GLY A 33 -8.51 -25.90 -8.17
C GLY A 33 -9.70 -25.53 -7.29
N TYR A 34 -9.61 -25.74 -5.97
CA TYR A 34 -10.67 -25.36 -5.03
C TYR A 34 -10.87 -23.84 -5.00
N VAL A 35 -9.77 -23.11 -4.91
CA VAL A 35 -9.84 -21.63 -4.92
C VAL A 35 -10.50 -21.13 -6.19
N ARG A 36 -10.13 -21.68 -7.36
CA ARG A 36 -10.73 -21.33 -8.64
C ARG A 36 -12.22 -21.64 -8.71
N GLN A 37 -12.66 -22.79 -8.17
CA GLN A 37 -14.09 -23.11 -8.12
C GLN A 37 -14.88 -22.07 -7.30
N ILE A 38 -14.39 -21.70 -6.11
CA ILE A 38 -15.03 -20.70 -5.28
C ILE A 38 -15.07 -19.34 -5.98
N ILE A 39 -13.96 -18.92 -6.59
CA ILE A 39 -13.90 -17.67 -7.35
C ILE A 39 -14.93 -17.68 -8.48
N ASN A 40 -15.05 -18.77 -9.24
CA ASN A 40 -16.01 -18.89 -10.34
C ASN A 40 -17.49 -18.81 -9.86
N LEU A 41 -17.75 -19.23 -8.62
CA LEU A 41 -19.09 -19.12 -8.02
C LEU A 41 -19.42 -17.72 -7.49
N THR A 42 -18.41 -16.97 -7.11
CA THR A 42 -18.58 -15.68 -6.40
C THR A 42 -18.30 -14.46 -7.28
N GLN A 43 -17.57 -14.63 -8.37
CA GLN A 43 -17.25 -13.54 -9.30
C GLN A 43 -18.33 -13.35 -10.38
N THR A 44 -18.30 -12.17 -11.00
CA THR A 44 -19.08 -11.88 -12.19
C THR A 44 -18.74 -12.83 -13.35
N THR A 45 -19.73 -13.20 -14.14
CA THR A 45 -19.54 -13.94 -15.40
C THR A 45 -19.06 -13.05 -16.55
N SER A 46 -19.09 -11.72 -16.37
CA SER A 46 -18.72 -10.71 -17.38
C SER A 46 -17.35 -10.13 -17.07
N ALA A 47 -16.28 -10.88 -17.29
CA ALA A 47 -14.92 -10.40 -17.06
C ALA A 47 -14.55 -9.29 -18.06
N SER A 48 -13.98 -8.20 -17.54
CA SER A 48 -13.41 -7.13 -18.36
C SER A 48 -11.99 -7.51 -18.80
N TYR A 49 -11.79 -7.75 -20.08
CA TYR A 49 -10.45 -8.01 -20.63
C TYR A 49 -9.51 -6.83 -20.46
N LEU A 50 -10.02 -5.60 -20.42
CA LEU A 50 -9.20 -4.41 -20.16
C LEU A 50 -8.60 -4.48 -18.74
N LEU A 51 -9.39 -4.84 -17.73
CA LEU A 51 -8.91 -5.00 -16.36
C LEU A 51 -7.92 -6.15 -16.24
N LEU A 52 -8.21 -7.29 -16.87
CA LEU A 52 -7.31 -8.45 -16.88
C LEU A 52 -5.97 -8.12 -17.55
N SER A 53 -6.00 -7.42 -18.69
CA SER A 53 -4.79 -6.97 -19.38
C SER A 53 -3.98 -6.00 -18.52
N SER A 54 -4.64 -5.08 -17.83
CA SER A 54 -3.95 -4.14 -16.92
C SER A 54 -3.26 -4.86 -15.77
N LEU A 55 -3.88 -5.91 -15.21
CA LEU A 55 -3.27 -6.75 -14.19
C LEU A 55 -2.01 -7.47 -14.70
N ASP A 56 -2.05 -8.03 -15.91
CA ASP A 56 -0.88 -8.72 -16.46
C ASP A 56 0.26 -7.76 -16.78
N ILE A 57 -0.04 -6.57 -17.32
CA ILE A 57 0.96 -5.50 -17.54
C ILE A 57 1.57 -5.09 -16.20
N SER A 58 0.76 -4.88 -15.17
CA SER A 58 1.22 -4.54 -13.84
C SER A 58 2.13 -5.63 -13.26
N ARG A 59 1.69 -6.89 -13.30
CA ARG A 59 2.50 -8.05 -12.89
C ARG A 59 3.85 -8.08 -13.61
N ARG A 60 3.86 -7.88 -14.93
CA ARG A 60 5.08 -7.86 -15.73
C ARG A 60 6.01 -6.72 -15.32
N ASN A 61 5.49 -5.53 -15.12
CA ASN A 61 6.27 -4.37 -14.68
C ASN A 61 6.90 -4.61 -13.31
N LEU A 62 6.14 -5.16 -12.36
CA LEU A 62 6.65 -5.51 -11.04
C LEU A 62 7.74 -6.59 -11.11
N ALA A 63 7.58 -7.59 -11.97
CA ALA A 63 8.59 -8.62 -12.14
C ALA A 63 9.92 -8.09 -12.72
N LEU A 64 9.85 -7.12 -13.62
CA LEU A 64 11.02 -6.57 -14.32
C LEU A 64 11.67 -5.39 -13.60
N ARG A 65 10.88 -4.52 -12.97
CA ARG A 65 11.31 -3.23 -12.42
C ARG A 65 10.83 -2.98 -10.99
N GLY A 66 10.12 -3.92 -10.38
CA GLY A 66 9.50 -3.73 -9.08
C GLY A 66 10.51 -3.36 -7.99
N LYS A 67 11.65 -4.03 -7.95
CA LYS A 67 12.70 -3.74 -6.97
C LYS A 67 13.19 -2.29 -7.05
N GLU A 68 13.53 -1.83 -8.24
CA GLU A 68 14.01 -0.46 -8.48
C GLU A 68 12.92 0.57 -8.15
N SER A 69 11.69 0.33 -8.63
CA SER A 69 10.55 1.22 -8.39
C SER A 69 10.23 1.36 -6.91
N PHE A 70 10.15 0.25 -6.16
CA PHE A 70 9.86 0.31 -4.73
C PHE A 70 11.02 0.85 -3.90
N GLN A 71 12.27 0.61 -4.31
CA GLN A 71 13.42 1.26 -3.68
C GLN A 71 13.32 2.79 -3.81
N ARG A 72 12.99 3.28 -5.00
CA ARG A 72 12.80 4.73 -5.22
C ARG A 72 11.66 5.30 -4.38
N VAL A 73 10.54 4.57 -4.25
CA VAL A 73 9.43 4.99 -3.39
C VAL A 73 9.85 5.03 -1.93
N ALA A 74 10.61 4.06 -1.45
CA ALA A 74 11.13 4.04 -0.08
C ALA A 74 12.07 5.23 0.20
N GLU A 75 12.96 5.56 -0.73
CA GLU A 75 13.83 6.74 -0.62
C GLU A 75 13.03 8.05 -0.54
N LEU A 76 12.00 8.20 -1.37
CA LEU A 76 11.12 9.38 -1.35
C LEU A 76 10.30 9.45 -0.05
N ALA A 77 9.81 8.32 0.44
CA ALA A 77 9.07 8.27 1.70
C ALA A 77 9.98 8.63 2.88
N GLU A 78 11.23 8.19 2.89
CA GLU A 78 12.19 8.54 3.93
C GLU A 78 12.57 10.02 3.91
N TYR A 79 12.78 10.56 2.71
CA TYR A 79 12.99 12.00 2.54
C TYR A 79 11.79 12.80 3.08
N ALA A 80 10.57 12.39 2.74
CA ALA A 80 9.36 13.05 3.20
C ALA A 80 9.21 12.98 4.73
N ARG A 81 9.50 11.83 5.38
CA ARG A 81 9.51 11.70 6.84
C ARG A 81 10.47 12.70 7.48
N THR A 82 11.68 12.76 6.96
CA THR A 82 12.72 13.66 7.47
C THR A 82 12.27 15.12 7.38
N GLU A 83 11.74 15.54 6.24
CA GLU A 83 11.27 16.92 6.05
C GLU A 83 10.07 17.26 6.92
N ILE A 84 9.08 16.36 7.04
CA ILE A 84 7.90 16.56 7.90
C ILE A 84 8.32 16.71 9.36
N ASN A 85 9.20 15.83 9.85
CA ASN A 85 9.69 15.90 11.23
C ASN A 85 10.50 17.18 11.50
N ARG A 86 11.16 17.73 10.47
CA ARG A 86 11.89 19.01 10.56
C ARG A 86 10.99 20.25 10.65
N ILE A 87 9.80 20.20 10.04
CA ILE A 87 8.84 21.31 10.08
C ILE A 87 8.35 21.58 11.52
N GLY A 88 8.23 20.54 12.33
CA GLY A 88 7.68 20.59 13.68
C GLY A 88 6.13 20.59 13.70
N GLY A 89 5.55 20.24 14.84
CA GLY A 89 4.10 20.09 15.01
C GLY A 89 3.51 18.80 14.41
N TYR A 90 4.31 18.04 13.68
CA TYR A 90 3.95 16.76 13.08
C TYR A 90 5.01 15.71 13.39
N TYR A 91 4.58 14.46 13.37
CA TYR A 91 5.46 13.31 13.52
C TYR A 91 5.14 12.27 12.44
N ALA A 92 6.09 12.03 11.56
CA ALA A 92 6.06 10.94 10.60
C ALA A 92 6.96 9.82 11.13
N PHE A 93 6.36 8.73 11.58
CA PHE A 93 7.10 7.62 12.16
C PHE A 93 7.80 6.76 11.11
N GLY A 94 8.88 6.13 11.52
CA GLY A 94 9.65 5.18 10.74
C GLY A 94 9.85 3.86 11.48
N ASN A 95 10.95 3.20 11.19
CA ASN A 95 11.30 1.90 11.76
C ASN A 95 11.60 1.95 13.27
N GLU A 96 11.77 3.13 13.84
CA GLU A 96 12.07 3.33 15.27
C GLU A 96 10.94 2.85 16.19
N LEU A 97 9.70 2.71 15.66
CA LEU A 97 8.58 2.16 16.43
C LEU A 97 8.57 0.63 16.50
N ILE A 98 9.41 -0.03 15.71
CA ILE A 98 9.47 -1.49 15.64
C ILE A 98 10.62 -1.99 16.52
N ASN A 99 10.28 -2.69 17.59
CA ASN A 99 11.28 -3.32 18.47
C ASN A 99 11.78 -4.62 17.83
N GLN A 100 12.99 -5.07 18.21
CA GLN A 100 13.59 -6.32 17.72
C GLN A 100 12.72 -7.57 18.02
N ASP A 101 11.92 -7.53 19.09
CA ASP A 101 11.00 -8.61 19.50
C ASP A 101 9.58 -8.42 18.95
N SER A 102 9.36 -7.40 18.11
CA SER A 102 8.03 -7.14 17.56
C SER A 102 7.67 -8.17 16.49
N ILE A 103 6.39 -8.62 16.53
CA ILE A 103 5.79 -9.40 15.44
C ILE A 103 5.37 -8.52 14.26
N TYR A 104 5.44 -7.21 14.41
CA TYR A 104 5.11 -6.23 13.36
C TYR A 104 6.36 -5.91 12.53
N ASP A 105 6.13 -5.60 11.26
CA ASP A 105 7.14 -5.17 10.33
C ASP A 105 6.82 -3.76 9.82
N PHE A 106 7.83 -3.04 9.38
CA PHE A 106 7.71 -1.68 8.86
C PHE A 106 7.80 -1.68 7.34
N ASP A 107 6.78 -1.13 6.69
CA ASP A 107 6.82 -0.92 5.23
C ASP A 107 7.46 0.46 4.93
N PRO A 108 8.71 0.50 4.43
CA PRO A 108 9.42 1.75 4.17
C PRO A 108 8.79 2.58 3.04
N THR A 109 7.93 1.98 2.21
CA THR A 109 7.25 2.66 1.11
C THR A 109 6.00 3.43 1.55
N LYS A 110 5.56 3.25 2.79
CA LYS A 110 4.39 3.94 3.34
C LYS A 110 4.79 5.17 4.14
N LEU A 111 3.95 6.18 4.08
CA LEU A 111 4.08 7.39 4.87
C LEU A 111 2.84 7.53 5.74
N SER A 112 3.04 7.67 7.04
CA SER A 112 1.98 7.98 8.01
C SER A 112 2.42 9.17 8.83
N VAL A 113 1.56 10.14 8.95
CA VAL A 113 1.84 11.42 9.61
C VAL A 113 0.83 11.64 10.72
N HIS A 114 1.30 11.99 11.90
CA HIS A 114 0.50 12.34 13.06
C HIS A 114 0.74 13.78 13.43
N THR A 115 -0.29 14.45 13.94
CA THR A 115 -0.09 15.74 14.63
C THR A 115 0.42 15.50 16.04
N LEU A 116 1.30 16.36 16.52
CA LEU A 116 1.76 16.38 17.91
C LEU A 116 0.80 17.14 18.82
N GLU A 117 -0.17 17.86 18.27
CA GLU A 117 -1.20 18.54 19.02
C GLU A 117 -2.25 17.55 19.52
N ILE A 118 -2.40 17.46 20.84
CA ILE A 118 -3.37 16.58 21.48
C ILE A 118 -4.77 17.16 21.31
N GLY A 119 -5.70 16.36 20.80
CA GLY A 119 -7.13 16.65 20.75
C GLY A 119 -7.67 17.16 19.42
N LEU A 120 -6.86 17.24 18.36
CA LEU A 120 -7.37 17.55 17.03
C LEU A 120 -8.07 16.34 16.39
N ALA A 121 -9.31 16.53 15.96
CA ALA A 121 -10.01 15.58 15.11
C ALA A 121 -9.41 15.56 13.68
N GLY A 122 -9.54 14.44 12.97
CA GLY A 122 -8.96 14.31 11.63
C GLY A 122 -9.44 15.37 10.62
N ILE A 123 -10.66 15.87 10.76
CA ILE A 123 -11.21 16.98 9.95
C ILE A 123 -10.45 18.29 10.23
N GLU A 124 -10.15 18.60 11.49
CA GLU A 124 -9.41 19.80 11.87
C GLU A 124 -7.98 19.78 11.32
N VAL A 125 -7.33 18.62 11.34
CA VAL A 125 -6.00 18.43 10.71
C VAL A 125 -6.07 18.66 9.21
N TYR A 126 -7.06 18.12 8.52
CA TYR A 126 -7.27 18.33 7.10
C TYR A 126 -7.47 19.82 6.76
N ASP A 127 -8.30 20.52 7.53
CA ASP A 127 -8.57 21.96 7.32
C ASP A 127 -7.32 22.83 7.55
N ILE A 128 -6.50 22.48 8.53
CA ILE A 128 -5.23 23.17 8.80
C ILE A 128 -4.26 22.97 7.63
N LEU A 129 -4.11 21.76 7.13
CA LEU A 129 -3.24 21.46 5.99
C LEU A 129 -3.69 22.18 4.73
N ARG A 130 -4.99 22.17 4.43
CA ARG A 130 -5.56 22.89 3.29
C ARG A 130 -5.33 24.40 3.35
N ARG A 131 -5.53 25.02 4.51
CA ARG A 131 -5.27 26.46 4.68
C ARG A 131 -3.80 26.83 4.47
N ARG A 132 -2.88 25.93 4.83
CA ARG A 132 -1.44 26.16 4.59
C ARG A 132 -1.08 26.09 3.10
N GLU A 133 -1.71 25.22 2.34
CA GLU A 133 -1.54 25.19 0.88
C GLU A 133 -2.07 26.45 0.19
N GLU A 134 -3.19 27.01 0.69
CA GLU A 134 -3.79 28.23 0.16
C GLU A 134 -2.97 29.52 0.49
N THR A 135 -2.03 29.45 1.43
CA THR A 135 -1.20 30.59 1.89
C THR A 135 0.27 30.51 1.47
N ALA A 136 0.67 29.45 0.80
CA ALA A 136 2.02 29.20 0.29
C ALA A 136 2.15 29.55 -1.19
#